data_6bd6f280dd15d4aaca66eeb09694210b
#
_entry.id   6bd6f280dd15d4aaca66eeb09694210b
#
_cell.length_a   1.000
_cell.length_b   1.000
_cell.length_c   1.000
_cell.angle_alpha   90.00
_cell.angle_beta   90.00
_cell.angle_gamma   90.00
#
_symmetry.space_group_name_H-M   'P 1'
#
loop_
_entity.id
_entity.type
_entity.pdbx_description
1 polymer ?
#
loop_
_entity_poly.entity_id
_entity_poly.type
_entity_poly.pdbx_seq_one_letter_code
_entity_poly.pdbx_strand_id
1 'polypeptide(L)'
;MTSDPNIAKHSDERVRRVPLINKTLNRPELGSVSGAILVFIFFAILAGDSGMFNADGILNWTTVSAQLGIIAIGACLLMIAGEFDLSIGSMIGFAGMMIAIPSLYWDWPVWSSILFAFAGSMSIGALIGYLVVRTGLPSFIVSLAFLFILRGLTIALSILFTNKTIVSGVAEVAEGDLLAQAFGGQIGTGLFQWLGANGWIETYADGDPIVSGIPMVVVWWGLLAITCSFMLLRTRFGNWIFATGGDDKAAKNVGVPTDRVKIMLFMFTAFCATVFAACQVLEFGSAAADRGLLKEFEAIIAAVIGGALLTGGYGSVIGACFGALIFGVVQMGIFFTGIDSDWFRVFLGVMLLIAVLFNNFIRQRVTGSR
;
A
#
# COMPACT_ATOMS: atom_id res chain seq x y z
N MET A 1 -63.10 -28.45 28.86
CA MET A 1 -61.65 -28.22 28.86
C MET A 1 -61.29 -27.84 27.41
N THR A 2 -61.32 -26.58 27.14
CA THR A 2 -60.99 -25.98 25.81
C THR A 2 -59.53 -25.57 25.86
N SER A 3 -58.72 -26.23 25.01
CA SER A 3 -57.30 -25.91 24.83
C SER A 3 -57.15 -24.60 24.03
N ASP A 4 -56.51 -23.64 24.63
CA ASP A 4 -56.22 -22.34 24.06
C ASP A 4 -55.10 -22.48 22.98
N PRO A 5 -55.29 -22.05 21.71
CA PRO A 5 -54.34 -22.27 20.62
C PRO A 5 -53.32 -21.15 20.47
N ASN A 6 -53.12 -20.24 21.43
CA ASN A 6 -52.23 -19.10 21.35
C ASN A 6 -50.96 -19.29 22.22
N ILE A 7 -50.22 -20.37 22.02
CA ILE A 7 -48.81 -20.39 22.43
C ILE A 7 -48.03 -19.61 21.35
N ALA A 8 -47.89 -18.29 21.57
CA ALA A 8 -46.99 -17.45 20.77
C ALA A 8 -45.59 -18.11 20.77
N LYS A 9 -45.10 -18.43 19.57
CA LYS A 9 -43.70 -18.81 19.35
C LYS A 9 -42.84 -17.69 19.92
N HIS A 10 -42.33 -17.83 21.13
CA HIS A 10 -41.23 -17.01 21.61
C HIS A 10 -40.08 -17.19 20.62
N SER A 11 -39.89 -16.24 19.71
CA SER A 11 -38.67 -16.14 18.93
C SER A 11 -37.55 -15.90 19.94
N ASP A 12 -36.60 -16.82 20.00
CA ASP A 12 -35.44 -16.70 20.88
C ASP A 12 -34.70 -15.39 20.50
N GLU A 13 -34.85 -14.34 21.32
CA GLU A 13 -34.26 -13.00 21.10
C GLU A 13 -32.74 -13.08 21.09
N ARG A 14 -32.13 -14.19 21.48
CA ARG A 14 -30.69 -14.43 21.49
C ARG A 14 -30.13 -14.71 20.08
N VAL A 15 -30.97 -15.07 19.12
CA VAL A 15 -30.56 -15.36 17.74
C VAL A 15 -31.18 -14.34 16.80
N ARG A 16 -30.66 -13.13 16.80
CA ARG A 16 -30.99 -12.13 15.77
C ARG A 16 -30.41 -12.62 14.43
N ARG A 17 -31.21 -13.27 13.60
CA ARG A 17 -30.86 -13.64 12.23
C ARG A 17 -30.66 -12.35 11.45
N VAL A 18 -29.43 -11.89 11.34
CA VAL A 18 -29.06 -10.77 10.44
C VAL A 18 -29.30 -11.26 9.02
N PRO A 19 -30.14 -10.61 8.21
CA PRO A 19 -30.35 -10.95 6.81
C PRO A 19 -29.00 -11.04 6.09
N LEU A 20 -28.82 -12.01 5.19
CA LEU A 20 -27.58 -12.21 4.42
C LEU A 20 -27.13 -10.91 3.71
N ILE A 21 -28.09 -10.10 3.26
CA ILE A 21 -27.85 -8.78 2.65
C ILE A 21 -27.16 -7.83 3.63
N ASN A 22 -27.56 -7.76 4.88
CA ASN A 22 -26.92 -6.91 5.89
C ASN A 22 -25.53 -7.44 6.29
N LYS A 23 -25.33 -8.77 6.23
CA LYS A 23 -24.02 -9.37 6.50
C LYS A 23 -23.01 -9.09 5.37
N THR A 24 -23.48 -9.00 4.13
CA THR A 24 -22.65 -8.58 2.98
C THR A 24 -22.43 -7.08 2.95
N LEU A 25 -23.44 -6.26 3.19
CA LEU A 25 -23.31 -4.79 3.19
C LEU A 25 -22.39 -4.24 4.31
N ASN A 26 -22.17 -5.02 5.37
CA ASN A 26 -21.27 -4.65 6.46
C ASN A 26 -19.80 -5.05 6.23
N ARG A 27 -19.44 -5.55 5.03
CA ARG A 27 -18.04 -5.85 4.71
C ARG A 27 -17.34 -4.59 4.22
N PRO A 28 -16.15 -4.22 4.79
CA PRO A 28 -15.43 -3.02 4.40
C PRO A 28 -15.04 -3.02 2.91
N GLU A 29 -14.81 -4.21 2.34
CA GLU A 29 -14.37 -4.38 0.97
C GLU A 29 -15.42 -3.96 -0.07
N LEU A 30 -16.73 -4.09 0.23
CA LEU A 30 -17.78 -3.79 -0.75
C LEU A 30 -17.85 -2.31 -1.13
N GLY A 31 -17.57 -1.43 -0.18
CA GLY A 31 -17.49 0.01 -0.44
C GLY A 31 -16.38 0.36 -1.41
N SER A 32 -15.18 -0.19 -1.19
CA SER A 32 -14.02 0.07 -2.05
C SER A 32 -14.15 -0.61 -3.42
N VAL A 33 -14.71 -1.83 -3.50
CA VAL A 33 -14.99 -2.51 -4.77
C VAL A 33 -15.99 -1.73 -5.62
N SER A 34 -17.10 -1.27 -5.01
CA SER A 34 -18.10 -0.47 -5.74
C SER A 34 -17.51 0.88 -6.18
N GLY A 35 -16.68 1.52 -5.35
CA GLY A 35 -15.94 2.72 -5.71
C GLY A 35 -15.00 2.49 -6.90
N ALA A 36 -14.26 1.38 -6.90
CA ALA A 36 -13.40 1.02 -8.01
C ALA A 36 -14.18 0.84 -9.32
N ILE A 37 -15.29 0.10 -9.28
CA ILE A 37 -16.15 -0.10 -10.47
C ILE A 37 -16.65 1.24 -11.01
N LEU A 38 -17.12 2.14 -10.14
CA LEU A 38 -17.58 3.48 -10.56
C LEU A 38 -16.47 4.30 -11.21
N VAL A 39 -15.26 4.29 -10.66
CA VAL A 39 -14.09 4.97 -11.22
C VAL A 39 -13.70 4.38 -12.58
N PHE A 40 -13.71 3.06 -12.71
CA PHE A 40 -13.45 2.40 -14.00
C PHE A 40 -14.49 2.78 -15.05
N ILE A 41 -15.78 2.77 -14.72
CA ILE A 41 -16.85 3.18 -15.65
C ILE A 41 -16.68 4.66 -16.04
N PHE A 42 -16.37 5.51 -15.07
CA PHE A 42 -16.15 6.94 -15.31
C PHE A 42 -15.03 7.18 -16.34
N PHE A 43 -13.85 6.56 -16.13
CA PHE A 43 -12.74 6.71 -17.07
C PHE A 43 -12.92 5.92 -18.38
N ALA A 44 -13.70 4.84 -18.40
CA ALA A 44 -14.07 4.18 -19.63
C ALA A 44 -14.89 5.09 -20.57
N ILE A 45 -15.70 5.98 -19.99
CA ILE A 45 -16.49 6.96 -20.75
C ILE A 45 -15.62 8.16 -21.17
N LEU A 46 -14.74 8.64 -20.29
CA LEU A 46 -13.96 9.87 -20.53
C LEU A 46 -12.67 9.63 -21.30
N ALA A 47 -12.02 8.49 -21.11
CA ALA A 47 -10.69 8.18 -21.62
C ALA A 47 -10.66 6.85 -22.41
N GLY A 48 -11.81 6.32 -22.82
CA GLY A 48 -11.90 5.06 -23.55
C GLY A 48 -11.09 5.03 -24.83
N ASP A 49 -11.10 6.12 -25.57
CA ASP A 49 -10.40 6.26 -26.86
C ASP A 49 -8.96 6.77 -26.72
N SER A 50 -8.49 7.06 -25.50
CA SER A 50 -7.16 7.67 -25.25
C SER A 50 -6.01 6.66 -25.12
N GLY A 51 -6.30 5.35 -25.21
CA GLY A 51 -5.33 4.28 -24.97
C GLY A 51 -5.22 3.83 -23.51
N MET A 52 -5.98 4.39 -22.59
CA MET A 52 -5.96 4.00 -21.17
C MET A 52 -6.28 2.51 -20.94
N PHE A 53 -7.10 1.93 -21.81
CA PHE A 53 -7.52 0.53 -21.76
C PHE A 53 -6.82 -0.39 -22.77
N ASN A 54 -5.83 0.12 -23.50
CA ASN A 54 -4.90 -0.70 -24.26
C ASN A 54 -3.95 -1.46 -23.31
N ALA A 55 -3.22 -2.43 -23.82
CA ALA A 55 -2.35 -3.28 -23.00
C ALA A 55 -1.31 -2.48 -22.19
N ASP A 56 -0.69 -1.48 -22.80
CA ASP A 56 0.25 -0.56 -22.16
C ASP A 56 -0.43 0.35 -21.12
N GLY A 57 -1.61 0.90 -21.43
CA GLY A 57 -2.39 1.70 -20.49
C GLY A 57 -2.80 0.90 -19.26
N ILE A 58 -3.26 -0.35 -19.44
CA ILE A 58 -3.60 -1.27 -18.36
C ILE A 58 -2.37 -1.56 -17.50
N LEU A 59 -1.22 -1.82 -18.12
CA LEU A 59 0.01 -2.05 -17.39
C LEU A 59 0.44 -0.81 -16.58
N ASN A 60 0.34 0.37 -17.16
CA ASN A 60 0.71 1.63 -16.51
C ASN A 60 -0.11 1.89 -15.24
N TRP A 61 -1.46 1.91 -15.32
CA TRP A 61 -2.25 2.15 -14.11
C TRP A 61 -2.16 0.98 -13.11
N THR A 62 -1.95 -0.26 -13.55
CA THR A 62 -1.71 -1.39 -12.66
C THR A 62 -0.38 -1.24 -11.92
N THR A 63 0.68 -0.81 -12.60
CA THR A 63 2.01 -0.56 -12.00
C THR A 63 1.95 0.55 -10.95
N VAL A 64 1.30 1.68 -11.27
CA VAL A 64 1.09 2.79 -10.32
C VAL A 64 0.28 2.34 -9.11
N SER A 65 -0.80 1.56 -9.36
CA SER A 65 -1.62 0.98 -8.29
C SER A 65 -0.83 0.01 -7.42
N ALA A 66 0.04 -0.82 -8.01
CA ALA A 66 0.87 -1.79 -7.31
C ALA A 66 1.91 -1.10 -6.42
N GLN A 67 2.58 -0.08 -6.94
CA GLN A 67 3.54 0.73 -6.18
C GLN A 67 2.89 1.32 -4.93
N LEU A 68 1.74 1.96 -5.08
CA LEU A 68 1.00 2.51 -3.95
C LEU A 68 0.43 1.40 -3.05
N GLY A 69 -0.06 0.31 -3.64
CA GLY A 69 -0.68 -0.81 -2.94
C GLY A 69 0.24 -1.52 -1.97
N ILE A 70 1.54 -1.63 -2.29
CA ILE A 70 2.55 -2.21 -1.40
C ILE A 70 2.62 -1.41 -0.09
N ILE A 71 2.77 -0.09 -0.17
CA ILE A 71 2.87 0.77 1.02
C ILE A 71 1.52 0.96 1.72
N ALA A 72 0.42 0.96 0.97
CA ALA A 72 -0.94 1.03 1.53
C ALA A 72 -1.29 -0.20 2.37
N ILE A 73 -0.81 -1.40 2.02
CA ILE A 73 -0.95 -2.61 2.84
C ILE A 73 -0.25 -2.42 4.19
N GLY A 74 0.99 -1.92 4.17
CA GLY A 74 1.74 -1.63 5.41
C GLY A 74 1.01 -0.61 6.28
N ALA A 75 0.62 0.53 5.69
CA ALA A 75 -0.13 1.57 6.37
C ALA A 75 -1.47 1.06 6.92
N CYS A 76 -2.21 0.27 6.14
CA CYS A 76 -3.49 -0.31 6.56
C CYS A 76 -3.36 -1.19 7.80
N LEU A 77 -2.39 -2.11 7.83
CA LEU A 77 -2.17 -2.99 8.98
C LEU A 77 -1.80 -2.20 10.24
N LEU A 78 -0.96 -1.19 10.11
CA LEU A 78 -0.57 -0.31 11.21
C LEU A 78 -1.77 0.54 11.68
N MET A 79 -2.58 1.06 10.76
CA MET A 79 -3.82 1.79 11.07
C MET A 79 -4.84 0.92 11.78
N ILE A 80 -5.00 -0.36 11.39
CA ILE A 80 -5.88 -1.30 12.11
C ILE A 80 -5.40 -1.48 13.55
N ALA A 81 -4.09 -1.43 13.82
CA ALA A 81 -3.54 -1.45 15.18
C ALA A 81 -3.68 -0.11 15.92
N GLY A 82 -4.23 0.93 15.29
CA GLY A 82 -4.47 2.25 15.89
C GLY A 82 -3.29 3.21 15.84
N GLU A 83 -2.27 2.92 14.99
CA GLU A 83 -1.06 3.73 14.86
C GLU A 83 -0.88 4.25 13.42
N PHE A 84 -0.08 5.31 13.26
CA PHE A 84 0.23 5.94 11.97
C PHE A 84 1.73 6.03 11.76
N ASP A 85 2.16 5.84 10.52
CA ASP A 85 3.56 6.04 10.12
C ASP A 85 3.65 7.03 8.96
N LEU A 86 4.06 8.26 9.29
CA LEU A 86 4.32 9.30 8.28
C LEU A 86 5.74 9.22 7.72
N SER A 87 6.61 8.35 8.25
CA SER A 87 7.97 8.20 7.75
C SER A 87 8.07 7.36 6.48
N ILE A 88 7.01 6.61 6.12
CA ILE A 88 6.99 5.68 4.97
C ILE A 88 7.51 6.34 3.69
N GLY A 89 7.04 7.55 3.36
CA GLY A 89 7.48 8.24 2.15
C GLY A 89 8.97 8.58 2.15
N SER A 90 9.49 9.10 3.25
CA SER A 90 10.93 9.40 3.39
C SER A 90 11.77 8.12 3.46
N MET A 91 11.23 7.04 4.01
CA MET A 91 11.87 5.72 4.02
C MET A 91 12.10 5.17 2.61
N ILE A 92 11.20 5.44 1.66
CA ILE A 92 11.37 5.03 0.25
C ILE A 92 12.63 5.67 -0.34
N GLY A 93 12.77 7.00 -0.23
CA GLY A 93 13.96 7.70 -0.73
C GLY A 93 15.24 7.23 -0.03
N PHE A 94 15.18 7.07 1.30
CA PHE A 94 16.30 6.61 2.10
C PHE A 94 16.75 5.19 1.72
N ALA A 95 15.81 4.25 1.62
CA ALA A 95 16.09 2.87 1.21
C ALA A 95 16.63 2.80 -0.23
N GLY A 96 16.08 3.63 -1.15
CA GLY A 96 16.60 3.72 -2.52
C GLY A 96 18.05 4.17 -2.56
N MET A 97 18.44 5.17 -1.76
CA MET A 97 19.85 5.59 -1.66
C MET A 97 20.74 4.54 -0.98
N MET A 98 20.20 3.78 0.00
CA MET A 98 20.92 2.65 0.61
C MET A 98 21.15 1.50 -0.38
N ILE A 99 20.38 1.40 -1.46
CA ILE A 99 20.66 0.47 -2.56
C ILE A 99 21.67 1.07 -3.51
N ALA A 100 21.44 2.30 -3.99
CA ALA A 100 22.21 2.88 -5.09
C ALA A 100 23.64 3.28 -4.70
N ILE A 101 23.84 3.88 -3.51
CA ILE A 101 25.17 4.37 -3.09
C ILE A 101 26.15 3.21 -2.92
N PRO A 102 25.87 2.15 -2.14
CA PRO A 102 26.80 1.04 -2.01
C PRO A 102 27.08 0.32 -3.34
N SER A 103 26.06 0.14 -4.18
CA SER A 103 26.23 -0.56 -5.46
C SER A 103 27.11 0.19 -6.45
N LEU A 104 27.08 1.53 -6.44
CA LEU A 104 27.77 2.36 -7.45
C LEU A 104 29.06 3.00 -6.96
N TYR A 105 29.19 3.24 -5.65
CA TYR A 105 30.34 3.99 -5.09
C TYR A 105 31.20 3.17 -4.14
N TRP A 106 30.70 2.00 -3.66
CA TRP A 106 31.44 1.12 -2.77
C TRP A 106 31.69 -0.25 -3.40
N ASP A 107 31.39 -0.42 -4.68
CA ASP A 107 31.53 -1.66 -5.45
C ASP A 107 30.85 -2.89 -4.80
N TRP A 108 29.76 -2.64 -4.09
CA TRP A 108 28.99 -3.75 -3.51
C TRP A 108 28.11 -4.40 -4.56
N PRO A 109 27.97 -5.75 -4.55
CA PRO A 109 26.95 -6.42 -5.36
C PRO A 109 25.55 -5.88 -5.04
N VAL A 110 24.69 -5.73 -6.05
CA VAL A 110 23.35 -5.12 -5.87
C VAL A 110 22.52 -5.90 -4.87
N TRP A 111 22.59 -7.24 -4.88
CA TRP A 111 21.89 -8.07 -3.91
C TRP A 111 22.26 -7.73 -2.45
N SER A 112 23.53 -7.45 -2.19
CA SER A 112 23.97 -7.10 -0.83
C SER A 112 23.51 -5.72 -0.41
N SER A 113 23.47 -4.77 -1.34
CA SER A 113 22.94 -3.42 -1.12
C SER A 113 21.42 -3.44 -0.84
N ILE A 114 20.68 -4.32 -1.53
CA ILE A 114 19.26 -4.55 -1.25
C ILE A 114 19.07 -5.09 0.16
N LEU A 115 19.81 -6.11 0.56
CA LEU A 115 19.72 -6.67 1.93
C LEU A 115 20.13 -5.64 3.00
N PHE A 116 21.14 -4.81 2.73
CA PHE A 116 21.53 -3.71 3.60
C PHE A 116 20.40 -2.68 3.75
N ALA A 117 19.71 -2.32 2.67
CA ALA A 117 18.58 -1.42 2.71
C ALA A 117 17.41 -2.02 3.54
N PHE A 118 17.10 -3.31 3.38
CA PHE A 118 16.09 -3.97 4.22
C PHE A 118 16.49 -3.98 5.70
N ALA A 119 17.71 -4.37 6.03
CA ALA A 119 18.18 -4.40 7.42
C ALA A 119 18.15 -3.00 8.07
N GLY A 120 18.64 -1.99 7.37
CA GLY A 120 18.65 -0.61 7.84
C GLY A 120 17.26 -0.03 8.03
N SER A 121 16.40 -0.16 7.02
CA SER A 121 15.02 0.35 7.06
C SER A 121 14.20 -0.33 8.16
N MET A 122 14.27 -1.66 8.28
CA MET A 122 13.56 -2.40 9.33
C MET A 122 14.09 -2.05 10.74
N SER A 123 15.39 -1.78 10.88
CA SER A 123 15.97 -1.32 12.14
C SER A 123 15.44 0.06 12.53
N ILE A 124 15.29 0.97 11.56
CA ILE A 124 14.69 2.28 11.77
C ILE A 124 13.19 2.13 12.11
N GLY A 125 12.46 1.28 11.41
CA GLY A 125 11.06 0.97 11.73
C GLY A 125 10.90 0.41 13.15
N ALA A 126 11.81 -0.49 13.57
CA ALA A 126 11.85 -0.99 14.95
C ALA A 126 12.12 0.12 15.96
N LEU A 127 13.02 1.06 15.64
CA LEU A 127 13.33 2.21 16.49
C LEU A 127 12.12 3.14 16.65
N ILE A 128 11.42 3.45 15.55
CA ILE A 128 10.18 4.25 15.58
C ILE A 128 9.15 3.57 16.48
N GLY A 129 8.86 2.29 16.23
CA GLY A 129 7.91 1.53 17.03
C GLY A 129 8.31 1.44 18.51
N TYR A 130 9.58 1.23 18.79
CA TYR A 130 10.11 1.23 20.17
C TYR A 130 9.90 2.58 20.87
N LEU A 131 10.19 3.69 20.19
CA LEU A 131 9.99 5.03 20.75
C LEU A 131 8.51 5.30 21.02
N VAL A 132 7.61 4.97 20.09
CA VAL A 132 6.15 5.11 20.29
C VAL A 132 5.71 4.35 21.55
N VAL A 133 6.08 3.10 21.66
CA VAL A 133 5.68 2.24 22.79
C VAL A 133 6.30 2.69 24.11
N ARG A 134 7.60 3.03 24.09
CA ARG A 134 8.34 3.35 25.33
C ARG A 134 8.02 4.73 25.89
N THR A 135 7.77 5.70 25.01
CA THR A 135 7.49 7.08 25.43
C THR A 135 6.02 7.36 25.62
N GLY A 136 5.12 6.55 25.00
CA GLY A 136 3.69 6.81 24.96
C GLY A 136 3.31 8.03 24.10
N LEU A 137 4.24 8.59 23.33
CA LEU A 137 3.94 9.68 22.41
C LEU A 137 3.06 9.18 21.26
N PRO A 138 2.16 10.02 20.75
CA PRO A 138 1.38 9.70 19.56
C PRO A 138 2.29 9.32 18.37
N SER A 139 1.99 8.20 17.71
CA SER A 139 2.81 7.66 16.63
C SER A 139 3.02 8.64 15.48
N PHE A 140 1.99 9.45 15.16
CA PHE A 140 2.10 10.43 14.10
C PHE A 140 3.18 11.51 14.40
N ILE A 141 3.39 11.88 15.68
CA ILE A 141 4.42 12.85 16.07
C ILE A 141 5.81 12.22 15.91
N VAL A 142 5.99 10.99 16.41
CA VAL A 142 7.26 10.28 16.31
C VAL A 142 7.63 10.03 14.85
N SER A 143 6.70 9.49 14.06
CA SER A 143 6.94 9.22 12.64
C SER A 143 7.09 10.48 11.80
N LEU A 144 6.44 11.59 12.14
CA LEU A 144 6.66 12.89 11.51
C LEU A 144 8.10 13.40 11.77
N ALA A 145 8.61 13.24 12.98
CA ALA A 145 10.01 13.57 13.25
C ALA A 145 10.96 12.72 12.38
N PHE A 146 10.71 11.41 12.27
CA PHE A 146 11.49 10.53 11.40
C PHE A 146 11.32 10.84 9.92
N LEU A 147 10.17 11.32 9.46
CA LEU A 147 9.98 11.83 8.10
C LEU A 147 11.01 12.90 7.78
N PHE A 148 11.19 13.90 8.65
CA PHE A 148 12.16 14.96 8.44
C PHE A 148 13.61 14.48 8.62
N ILE A 149 13.88 13.64 9.61
CA ILE A 149 15.21 13.07 9.84
C ILE A 149 15.65 12.26 8.62
N LEU A 150 14.84 11.32 8.15
CA LEU A 150 15.18 10.47 7.02
C LEU A 150 15.31 11.27 5.73
N ARG A 151 14.43 12.25 5.49
CA ARG A 151 14.52 13.11 4.31
C ARG A 151 15.81 13.93 4.33
N GLY A 152 16.13 14.53 5.46
CA GLY A 152 17.37 15.29 5.64
C GLY A 152 18.61 14.42 5.48
N LEU A 153 18.64 13.23 6.12
CA LEU A 153 19.72 12.26 5.99
C LEU A 153 19.89 11.77 4.55
N THR A 154 18.77 11.47 3.85
CA THR A 154 18.81 11.02 2.46
C THR A 154 19.53 12.03 1.56
N ILE A 155 19.16 13.31 1.67
CA ILE A 155 19.79 14.39 0.88
C ILE A 155 21.24 14.59 1.32
N ALA A 156 21.50 14.72 2.63
CA ALA A 156 22.83 15.00 3.16
C ALA A 156 23.83 13.89 2.82
N LEU A 157 23.46 12.62 3.02
CA LEU A 157 24.32 11.48 2.70
C LEU A 157 24.50 11.31 1.19
N SER A 158 23.45 11.52 0.40
CA SER A 158 23.56 11.49 -1.06
C SER A 158 24.58 12.52 -1.57
N ILE A 159 24.47 13.77 -1.12
CA ILE A 159 25.42 14.82 -1.49
C ILE A 159 26.82 14.51 -0.97
N LEU A 160 26.96 14.04 0.28
CA LEU A 160 28.24 13.71 0.88
C LEU A 160 29.02 12.64 0.10
N PHE A 161 28.34 11.58 -0.33
CA PHE A 161 29.01 10.46 -1.00
C PHE A 161 29.07 10.61 -2.52
N THR A 162 28.12 11.35 -3.15
CA THR A 162 27.98 11.36 -4.61
C THR A 162 27.99 12.73 -5.24
N ASN A 163 27.91 13.80 -4.44
CA ASN A 163 27.67 15.19 -4.88
C ASN A 163 26.39 15.34 -5.74
N LYS A 164 25.44 14.43 -5.63
CA LYS A 164 24.20 14.41 -6.42
C LYS A 164 23.00 14.06 -5.52
N THR A 165 21.82 14.53 -5.90
CA THR A 165 20.54 14.13 -5.28
C THR A 165 19.83 13.03 -6.07
N ILE A 166 20.29 12.75 -7.29
CA ILE A 166 19.85 11.64 -8.14
C ILE A 166 21.09 10.83 -8.52
N VAL A 167 21.05 9.54 -8.22
CA VAL A 167 22.13 8.58 -8.46
C VAL A 167 21.64 7.58 -9.50
N SER A 168 22.21 7.63 -10.70
CA SER A 168 21.83 6.80 -11.85
C SER A 168 22.94 5.81 -12.19
N GLY A 169 22.59 4.71 -12.91
CA GLY A 169 23.53 3.67 -13.33
C GLY A 169 23.33 2.34 -12.59
N VAL A 170 22.30 2.24 -11.73
CA VAL A 170 22.03 1.00 -10.97
C VAL A 170 21.63 -0.15 -11.89
N ALA A 171 20.95 0.12 -13.01
CA ALA A 171 20.53 -0.91 -13.96
C ALA A 171 21.73 -1.65 -14.57
N GLU A 172 22.82 -0.91 -14.90
CA GLU A 172 24.02 -1.47 -15.50
C GLU A 172 24.75 -2.45 -14.56
N VAL A 173 24.86 -2.09 -13.28
CA VAL A 173 25.51 -2.93 -12.27
C VAL A 173 24.61 -4.04 -11.73
N ALA A 174 23.31 -3.96 -11.97
CA ALA A 174 22.32 -4.97 -11.59
C ALA A 174 22.18 -6.09 -12.63
N GLU A 175 22.81 -5.96 -13.80
CA GLU A 175 22.71 -6.94 -14.88
C GLU A 175 23.26 -8.29 -14.43
N GLY A 176 22.45 -9.35 -14.57
CA GLY A 176 22.81 -10.71 -14.13
C GLY A 176 22.60 -11.00 -12.64
N ASP A 177 22.23 -10.03 -11.80
CA ASP A 177 21.92 -10.26 -10.39
C ASP A 177 20.49 -10.80 -10.21
N LEU A 178 20.36 -12.02 -9.69
CA LEU A 178 19.07 -12.70 -9.51
C LEU A 178 18.15 -12.00 -8.52
N LEU A 179 18.71 -11.42 -7.44
CA LEU A 179 17.89 -10.68 -6.47
C LEU A 179 17.43 -9.35 -7.05
N ALA A 180 18.26 -8.69 -7.85
CA ALA A 180 17.85 -7.49 -8.58
C ALA A 180 16.71 -7.80 -9.56
N GLN A 181 16.76 -8.92 -10.28
CA GLN A 181 15.68 -9.35 -11.16
C GLN A 181 14.36 -9.60 -10.40
N ALA A 182 14.43 -10.08 -9.14
CA ALA A 182 13.26 -10.30 -8.31
C ALA A 182 12.52 -8.99 -7.90
N PHE A 183 13.15 -7.82 -8.06
CA PHE A 183 12.53 -6.52 -7.79
C PHE A 183 12.33 -5.68 -9.05
N GLY A 184 13.30 -5.66 -9.99
CA GLY A 184 13.26 -4.83 -11.20
C GLY A 184 12.95 -5.59 -12.48
N GLY A 185 12.81 -6.92 -12.43
CA GLY A 185 12.53 -7.74 -13.60
C GLY A 185 11.06 -7.73 -14.03
N GLN A 186 10.81 -8.51 -15.08
CA GLN A 186 9.45 -8.77 -15.59
C GLN A 186 9.23 -10.27 -15.68
N ILE A 187 7.99 -10.72 -15.43
CA ILE A 187 7.60 -12.12 -15.60
C ILE A 187 6.70 -12.29 -16.83
N GLY A 188 6.73 -13.51 -17.39
CA GLY A 188 5.87 -13.86 -18.52
C GLY A 188 6.34 -13.32 -19.88
N THR A 189 7.56 -12.85 -20.01
CA THR A 189 8.12 -12.28 -21.25
C THR A 189 7.89 -13.17 -22.47
N GLY A 190 8.11 -14.48 -22.36
CA GLY A 190 7.84 -15.42 -23.44
C GLY A 190 6.37 -15.51 -23.85
N LEU A 191 5.44 -15.36 -22.89
CA LEU A 191 4.00 -15.31 -23.19
C LEU A 191 3.65 -14.03 -23.96
N PHE A 192 4.18 -12.87 -23.53
CA PHE A 192 3.92 -11.60 -24.19
C PHE A 192 4.54 -11.54 -25.59
N GLN A 193 5.73 -12.12 -25.79
CA GLN A 193 6.32 -12.30 -27.12
C GLN A 193 5.44 -13.17 -28.02
N TRP A 194 4.92 -14.28 -27.49
CA TRP A 194 4.00 -15.15 -28.22
C TRP A 194 2.68 -14.41 -28.57
N LEU A 195 2.11 -13.62 -27.65
CA LEU A 195 0.90 -12.82 -27.90
C LEU A 195 1.17 -11.76 -28.99
N GLY A 196 2.32 -11.08 -28.95
CA GLY A 196 2.73 -10.11 -29.97
C GLY A 196 2.88 -10.77 -31.34
N ALA A 197 3.60 -11.89 -31.42
CA ALA A 197 3.79 -12.63 -32.67
C ALA A 197 2.48 -13.13 -33.30
N ASN A 198 1.42 -13.35 -32.49
CA ASN A 198 0.09 -13.74 -32.96
C ASN A 198 -0.87 -12.54 -33.18
N GLY A 199 -0.40 -11.30 -33.02
CA GLY A 199 -1.20 -10.09 -33.24
C GLY A 199 -2.28 -9.85 -32.19
N TRP A 200 -2.15 -10.42 -30.97
CA TRP A 200 -3.09 -10.22 -29.86
C TRP A 200 -2.81 -8.96 -29.05
N ILE A 201 -1.58 -8.50 -29.10
CA ILE A 201 -1.11 -7.24 -28.48
C ILE A 201 -0.33 -6.45 -29.52
N GLU A 202 -0.30 -5.13 -29.36
CA GLU A 202 0.43 -4.22 -30.23
C GLU A 202 1.94 -4.46 -30.12
N THR A 203 2.63 -4.35 -31.28
CA THR A 203 4.07 -4.55 -31.43
C THR A 203 4.71 -3.33 -32.04
N TYR A 204 5.97 -3.10 -31.69
CA TYR A 204 6.81 -2.11 -32.38
C TYR A 204 7.11 -2.56 -33.83
N ALA A 205 7.73 -1.65 -34.61
CA ALA A 205 8.09 -1.92 -36.01
C ALA A 205 9.11 -3.05 -36.18
N ASP A 206 9.88 -3.37 -35.14
CA ASP A 206 10.84 -4.49 -35.07
C ASP A 206 10.19 -5.83 -34.72
N GLY A 207 8.90 -5.82 -34.37
CA GLY A 207 8.12 -7.01 -34.00
C GLY A 207 8.09 -7.30 -32.51
N ASP A 208 8.82 -6.55 -31.70
CA ASP A 208 8.78 -6.72 -30.24
C ASP A 208 7.46 -6.20 -29.65
N PRO A 209 6.88 -6.88 -28.67
CA PRO A 209 5.64 -6.44 -28.06
C PRO A 209 5.85 -5.13 -27.28
N ILE A 210 4.91 -4.18 -27.40
CA ILE A 210 4.92 -2.92 -26.63
C ILE A 210 4.95 -3.21 -25.12
N VAL A 211 4.20 -4.23 -24.70
CA VAL A 211 4.23 -4.75 -23.34
C VAL A 211 5.02 -6.05 -23.31
N SER A 212 6.21 -6.01 -22.73
CA SER A 212 7.16 -7.14 -22.72
C SER A 212 6.93 -8.13 -21.58
N GLY A 213 6.13 -7.79 -20.57
CA GLY A 213 5.87 -8.66 -19.42
C GLY A 213 5.14 -7.94 -18.28
N ILE A 214 4.89 -8.65 -17.19
CA ILE A 214 4.32 -8.09 -15.97
C ILE A 214 5.47 -7.66 -15.06
N PRO A 215 5.58 -6.37 -14.67
CA PRO A 215 6.61 -5.88 -13.77
C PRO A 215 6.57 -6.57 -12.40
N MET A 216 7.72 -6.82 -11.80
CA MET A 216 7.83 -7.49 -10.50
C MET A 216 7.12 -6.73 -9.37
N VAL A 217 6.97 -5.42 -9.47
CA VAL A 217 6.20 -4.62 -8.50
C VAL A 217 4.74 -5.09 -8.37
N VAL A 218 4.11 -5.51 -9.49
CA VAL A 218 2.74 -6.05 -9.49
C VAL A 218 2.72 -7.42 -8.80
N VAL A 219 3.74 -8.23 -9.02
CA VAL A 219 3.90 -9.53 -8.36
C VAL A 219 4.06 -9.37 -6.85
N TRP A 220 4.93 -8.44 -6.41
CA TRP A 220 5.11 -8.11 -5.00
C TRP A 220 3.82 -7.62 -4.36
N TRP A 221 3.09 -6.74 -5.04
CA TRP A 221 1.79 -6.28 -4.55
C TRP A 221 0.79 -7.44 -4.35
N GLY A 222 0.65 -8.32 -5.35
CA GLY A 222 -0.21 -9.49 -5.26
C GLY A 222 0.21 -10.46 -4.14
N LEU A 223 1.52 -10.72 -4.02
CA LEU A 223 2.07 -11.57 -2.97
C LEU A 223 1.78 -11.00 -1.57
N LEU A 224 2.03 -9.70 -1.37
CA LEU A 224 1.75 -9.02 -0.11
C LEU A 224 0.24 -8.96 0.18
N ALA A 225 -0.59 -8.71 -0.83
CA ALA A 225 -2.04 -8.72 -0.67
C ALA A 225 -2.55 -10.08 -0.18
N ILE A 226 -2.11 -11.17 -0.77
CA ILE A 226 -2.50 -12.53 -0.39
C ILE A 226 -1.97 -12.89 1.00
N THR A 227 -0.66 -12.72 1.24
CA THR A 227 -0.02 -13.12 2.50
C THR A 227 -0.51 -12.30 3.67
N CYS A 228 -0.64 -10.96 3.53
CA CYS A 228 -1.14 -10.09 4.58
C CYS A 228 -2.64 -10.26 4.83
N SER A 229 -3.46 -10.53 3.80
CA SER A 229 -4.87 -10.86 4.00
C SER A 229 -5.03 -12.16 4.76
N PHE A 230 -4.26 -13.19 4.40
CA PHE A 230 -4.26 -14.46 5.12
C PHE A 230 -3.79 -14.28 6.57
N MET A 231 -2.67 -13.56 6.77
CA MET A 231 -2.14 -13.27 8.10
C MET A 231 -3.19 -12.54 8.97
N LEU A 232 -3.82 -11.49 8.43
CA LEU A 232 -4.79 -10.67 9.16
C LEU A 232 -6.05 -11.46 9.55
N LEU A 233 -6.58 -12.30 8.61
CA LEU A 233 -7.88 -12.96 8.79
C LEU A 233 -7.79 -14.36 9.40
N ARG A 234 -6.61 -15.03 9.35
CA ARG A 234 -6.49 -16.45 9.68
C ARG A 234 -5.44 -16.74 10.74
N THR A 235 -4.70 -15.75 11.26
CA THR A 235 -3.67 -15.99 12.26
C THR A 235 -3.97 -15.33 13.61
N ARG A 236 -3.27 -15.80 14.65
CA ARG A 236 -3.31 -15.17 15.98
C ARG A 236 -2.77 -13.74 15.95
N PHE A 237 -1.77 -13.48 15.11
CA PHE A 237 -1.18 -12.16 14.96
C PHE A 237 -2.21 -11.16 14.39
N GLY A 238 -3.01 -11.55 13.39
CA GLY A 238 -4.10 -10.73 12.90
C GLY A 238 -5.14 -10.38 13.96
N ASN A 239 -5.53 -11.35 14.80
CA ASN A 239 -6.42 -11.07 15.93
C ASN A 239 -5.79 -10.10 16.94
N TRP A 240 -4.48 -10.17 17.17
CA TRP A 240 -3.78 -9.22 18.03
C TRP A 240 -3.75 -7.82 17.45
N ILE A 241 -3.61 -7.67 16.12
CA ILE A 241 -3.68 -6.37 15.44
C ILE A 241 -5.05 -5.71 15.69
N PHE A 242 -6.15 -6.44 15.46
CA PHE A 242 -7.50 -5.93 15.71
C PHE A 242 -7.74 -5.60 17.19
N ALA A 243 -7.29 -6.46 18.11
CA ALA A 243 -7.43 -6.23 19.54
C ALA A 243 -6.65 -4.99 19.99
N THR A 244 -5.41 -4.83 19.51
CA THR A 244 -4.55 -3.67 19.82
C THR A 244 -5.20 -2.35 19.39
N GLY A 245 -5.79 -2.30 18.18
CA GLY A 245 -6.43 -1.11 17.68
C GLY A 245 -7.83 -0.86 18.22
N GLY A 246 -8.51 -1.88 18.73
CA GLY A 246 -9.83 -1.76 19.37
C GLY A 246 -9.74 -1.10 20.75
N ASP A 247 -8.93 -1.68 21.63
CA ASP A 247 -8.59 -1.13 22.96
C ASP A 247 -7.26 -1.71 23.42
N ASP A 248 -6.19 -0.93 23.33
CA ASP A 248 -4.83 -1.34 23.70
C ASP A 248 -4.73 -1.79 25.18
N LYS A 249 -5.40 -1.07 26.09
CA LYS A 249 -5.38 -1.40 27.52
C LYS A 249 -6.11 -2.70 27.82
N ALA A 250 -7.33 -2.84 27.27
CA ALA A 250 -8.09 -4.09 27.44
C ALA A 250 -7.36 -5.28 26.82
N ALA A 251 -6.76 -5.12 25.63
CA ALA A 251 -5.97 -6.15 24.97
C ALA A 251 -4.76 -6.59 25.81
N LYS A 252 -4.02 -5.65 26.40
CA LYS A 252 -2.92 -5.96 27.35
C LYS A 252 -3.40 -6.75 28.56
N ASN A 253 -4.54 -6.39 29.14
CA ASN A 253 -5.08 -7.04 30.33
C ASN A 253 -5.46 -8.52 30.06
N VAL A 254 -5.78 -8.89 28.83
CA VAL A 254 -6.07 -10.28 28.44
C VAL A 254 -4.85 -11.00 27.83
N GLY A 255 -3.64 -10.40 27.94
CA GLY A 255 -2.38 -11.03 27.57
C GLY A 255 -1.94 -10.85 26.12
N VAL A 256 -2.56 -9.94 25.36
CA VAL A 256 -2.08 -9.59 24.02
C VAL A 256 -0.80 -8.75 24.13
N PRO A 257 0.30 -9.13 23.43
CA PRO A 257 1.56 -8.40 23.49
C PRO A 257 1.53 -7.16 22.57
N THR A 258 0.66 -6.18 22.88
CA THR A 258 0.38 -5.03 21.98
C THR A 258 1.62 -4.23 21.64
N ASP A 259 2.58 -4.08 22.57
CA ASP A 259 3.85 -3.39 22.34
C ASP A 259 4.67 -4.05 21.23
N ARG A 260 4.77 -5.39 21.26
CA ARG A 260 5.45 -6.14 20.19
C ARG A 260 4.72 -6.04 18.86
N VAL A 261 3.38 -6.10 18.90
CA VAL A 261 2.54 -5.95 17.70
C VAL A 261 2.83 -4.61 17.03
N LYS A 262 2.82 -3.51 17.78
CA LYS A 262 3.12 -2.16 17.25
C LYS A 262 4.53 -2.09 16.64
N ILE A 263 5.56 -2.54 17.36
CA ILE A 263 6.95 -2.52 16.85
C ILE A 263 7.07 -3.33 15.55
N MET A 264 6.49 -4.55 15.51
CA MET A 264 6.52 -5.39 14.31
C MET A 264 5.80 -4.74 13.13
N LEU A 265 4.72 -4.00 13.36
CA LEU A 265 4.00 -3.30 12.30
C LEU A 265 4.78 -2.09 11.76
N PHE A 266 5.49 -1.32 12.61
CA PHE A 266 6.41 -0.29 12.14
C PHE A 266 7.59 -0.87 11.34
N MET A 267 8.12 -2.03 11.74
CA MET A 267 9.12 -2.75 10.93
C MET A 267 8.52 -3.18 9.59
N PHE A 268 7.25 -3.59 9.59
CA PHE A 268 6.58 -4.04 8.37
C PHE A 268 6.26 -2.86 7.42
N THR A 269 5.91 -1.67 7.93
CA THR A 269 5.77 -0.48 7.08
C THR A 269 7.10 -0.09 6.42
N ALA A 270 8.20 -0.15 7.17
CA ALA A 270 9.54 0.05 6.64
C ALA A 270 9.94 -1.02 5.61
N PHE A 271 9.56 -2.28 5.82
CA PHE A 271 9.73 -3.35 4.85
C PHE A 271 8.97 -3.05 3.54
N CYS A 272 7.70 -2.66 3.61
CA CYS A 272 6.90 -2.29 2.44
C CYS A 272 7.51 -1.10 1.69
N ALA A 273 7.99 -0.08 2.41
CA ALA A 273 8.69 1.06 1.82
C ALA A 273 9.96 0.65 1.08
N THR A 274 10.70 -0.33 1.63
CA THR A 274 11.93 -0.83 1.01
C THR A 274 11.64 -1.71 -0.22
N VAL A 275 10.57 -2.54 -0.20
CA VAL A 275 10.12 -3.28 -1.39
C VAL A 275 9.76 -2.30 -2.51
N PHE A 276 8.99 -1.27 -2.21
CA PHE A 276 8.66 -0.20 -3.16
C PHE A 276 9.93 0.45 -3.72
N ALA A 277 10.87 0.84 -2.84
CA ALA A 277 12.12 1.49 -3.23
C ALA A 277 12.98 0.60 -4.13
N ALA A 278 13.14 -0.68 -3.78
CA ALA A 278 13.91 -1.64 -4.56
C ALA A 278 13.31 -1.84 -5.96
N CYS A 279 11.99 -2.04 -6.06
CA CYS A 279 11.32 -2.13 -7.35
C CYS A 279 11.56 -0.88 -8.19
N GLN A 280 11.39 0.31 -7.59
CA GLN A 280 11.51 1.58 -8.31
C GLN A 280 12.96 1.89 -8.74
N VAL A 281 13.95 1.62 -7.87
CA VAL A 281 15.37 1.85 -8.18
C VAL A 281 15.82 0.97 -9.35
N LEU A 282 15.39 -0.28 -9.37
CA LEU A 282 15.79 -1.24 -10.41
C LEU A 282 14.98 -1.07 -11.70
N GLU A 283 13.72 -0.61 -11.62
CA GLU A 283 12.89 -0.30 -12.78
C GLU A 283 13.43 0.94 -13.53
N PHE A 284 13.78 2.01 -12.79
CA PHE A 284 14.28 3.26 -13.38
C PHE A 284 15.81 3.34 -13.50
N GLY A 285 16.54 2.34 -13.00
CA GLY A 285 18.00 2.34 -12.96
C GLY A 285 18.61 3.47 -12.12
N SER A 286 17.83 4.10 -11.26
CA SER A 286 18.25 5.30 -10.52
C SER A 286 17.53 5.43 -9.18
N ALA A 287 18.22 6.00 -8.18
CA ALA A 287 17.63 6.47 -6.93
C ALA A 287 17.60 8.00 -6.90
N ALA A 288 16.54 8.59 -6.36
CA ALA A 288 16.44 10.02 -6.15
C ALA A 288 16.02 10.32 -4.71
N ALA A 289 16.61 11.36 -4.11
CA ALA A 289 16.41 11.68 -2.70
C ALA A 289 14.97 12.16 -2.38
N ASP A 290 14.24 12.64 -3.37
CA ASP A 290 12.86 13.10 -3.28
C ASP A 290 11.83 12.01 -3.62
N ARG A 291 12.26 10.82 -4.02
CA ARG A 291 11.33 9.70 -4.25
C ARG A 291 10.60 9.35 -2.96
N GLY A 292 9.31 9.14 -3.12
CA GLY A 292 8.42 8.90 -1.98
C GLY A 292 7.83 10.17 -1.35
N LEU A 293 8.07 11.36 -1.90
CA LEU A 293 7.46 12.61 -1.44
C LEU A 293 5.92 12.50 -1.48
N LEU A 294 5.26 12.77 -0.34
CA LEU A 294 3.81 12.69 -0.13
C LEU A 294 3.22 11.26 -0.22
N LYS A 295 4.02 10.23 -0.45
CA LYS A 295 3.53 8.84 -0.53
C LYS A 295 2.98 8.32 0.79
N GLU A 296 3.40 8.87 1.92
CA GLU A 296 2.82 8.62 3.23
C GLU A 296 1.33 8.97 3.29
N PHE A 297 0.94 10.11 2.73
CA PHE A 297 -0.46 10.54 2.68
C PHE A 297 -1.26 9.72 1.67
N GLU A 298 -0.71 9.45 0.50
CA GLU A 298 -1.34 8.61 -0.51
C GLU A 298 -1.64 7.21 0.03
N ALA A 299 -0.71 6.60 0.77
CA ALA A 299 -0.88 5.28 1.37
C ALA A 299 -2.00 5.27 2.43
N ILE A 300 -2.05 6.30 3.29
CA ILE A 300 -3.12 6.46 4.28
C ILE A 300 -4.47 6.67 3.58
N ILE A 301 -4.54 7.53 2.56
CA ILE A 301 -5.76 7.78 1.78
C ILE A 301 -6.25 6.48 1.15
N ALA A 302 -5.37 5.71 0.50
CA ALA A 302 -5.72 4.44 -0.11
C ALA A 302 -6.26 3.44 0.93
N ALA A 303 -5.65 3.36 2.12
CA ALA A 303 -6.13 2.51 3.20
C ALA A 303 -7.51 2.95 3.73
N VAL A 304 -7.75 4.27 3.86
CA VAL A 304 -9.04 4.83 4.33
C VAL A 304 -10.15 4.63 3.28
N ILE A 305 -9.87 4.89 1.99
CA ILE A 305 -10.79 4.57 0.89
C ILE A 305 -11.09 3.06 0.88
N GLY A 306 -10.08 2.24 1.19
CA GLY A 306 -10.18 0.80 1.37
C GLY A 306 -11.02 0.37 2.58
N GLY A 307 -11.48 1.31 3.42
CA GLY A 307 -12.36 1.07 4.57
C GLY A 307 -11.61 0.84 5.90
N ALA A 308 -10.32 1.15 5.99
CA ALA A 308 -9.62 1.16 7.28
C ALA A 308 -10.06 2.37 8.11
N LEU A 309 -10.37 2.16 9.39
CA LEU A 309 -10.73 3.25 10.30
C LEU A 309 -9.47 3.95 10.83
N LEU A 310 -9.51 5.29 10.84
CA LEU A 310 -8.45 6.11 11.44
C LEU A 310 -8.33 5.90 12.97
N THR A 311 -9.38 5.38 13.61
CA THR A 311 -9.40 5.09 15.05
C THR A 311 -8.87 3.70 15.41
N GLY A 312 -8.52 2.89 14.42
CA GLY A 312 -8.09 1.51 14.62
C GLY A 312 -9.23 0.50 14.83
N GLY A 313 -8.88 -0.75 15.03
CA GLY A 313 -9.78 -1.86 15.32
C GLY A 313 -10.60 -2.39 14.13
N TYR A 314 -10.51 -1.77 12.97
CA TYR A 314 -11.28 -2.17 11.79
C TYR A 314 -10.56 -1.81 10.48
N GLY A 315 -10.60 -2.71 9.50
CA GLY A 315 -10.00 -2.52 8.19
C GLY A 315 -9.79 -3.83 7.45
N SER A 316 -9.37 -3.74 6.20
CA SER A 316 -9.12 -4.88 5.33
C SER A 316 -7.96 -4.61 4.38
N VAL A 317 -7.03 -5.57 4.27
CA VAL A 317 -5.94 -5.52 3.30
C VAL A 317 -6.48 -5.51 1.86
N ILE A 318 -7.50 -6.31 1.59
CA ILE A 318 -8.17 -6.34 0.29
C ILE A 318 -8.77 -4.97 -0.03
N GLY A 319 -9.44 -4.36 0.96
CA GLY A 319 -9.95 -3.00 0.84
C GLY A 319 -8.86 -1.99 0.48
N ALA A 320 -7.73 -2.01 1.18
CA ALA A 320 -6.58 -1.14 0.88
C ALA A 320 -6.03 -1.35 -0.54
N CYS A 321 -6.02 -2.60 -1.04
CA CYS A 321 -5.65 -2.89 -2.42
C CYS A 321 -6.61 -2.24 -3.42
N PHE A 322 -7.93 -2.28 -3.18
CA PHE A 322 -8.90 -1.58 -4.02
C PHE A 322 -8.78 -0.06 -3.90
N GLY A 323 -8.47 0.45 -2.72
CA GLY A 323 -8.17 1.87 -2.53
C GLY A 323 -6.95 2.32 -3.36
N ALA A 324 -5.87 1.55 -3.36
CA ALA A 324 -4.70 1.79 -4.20
C ALA A 324 -5.01 1.67 -5.70
N LEU A 325 -5.88 0.72 -6.07
CA LEU A 325 -6.35 0.55 -7.46
C LEU A 325 -7.14 1.78 -7.93
N ILE A 326 -8.09 2.27 -7.13
CA ILE A 326 -8.82 3.51 -7.41
C ILE A 326 -7.84 4.66 -7.65
N PHE A 327 -6.86 4.78 -6.79
CA PHE A 327 -5.86 5.83 -6.84
C PHE A 327 -5.03 5.80 -8.13
N GLY A 328 -4.47 4.64 -8.48
CA GLY A 328 -3.68 4.47 -9.71
C GLY A 328 -4.49 4.68 -10.97
N VAL A 329 -5.73 4.18 -11.01
CA VAL A 329 -6.65 4.41 -12.14
C VAL A 329 -6.98 5.88 -12.31
N VAL A 330 -7.22 6.62 -11.21
CA VAL A 330 -7.49 8.06 -11.27
C VAL A 330 -6.25 8.84 -11.71
N GLN A 331 -5.09 8.53 -11.14
CA GLN A 331 -3.84 9.20 -11.48
C GLN A 331 -3.52 9.07 -12.98
N MET A 332 -3.60 7.86 -13.49
CA MET A 332 -3.37 7.60 -14.91
C MET A 332 -4.53 8.07 -15.79
N GLY A 333 -5.77 7.96 -15.30
CA GLY A 333 -6.93 8.46 -16.02
C GLY A 333 -6.88 9.97 -16.27
N ILE A 334 -6.46 10.76 -15.29
CA ILE A 334 -6.22 12.20 -15.44
C ILE A 334 -5.15 12.44 -16.52
N PHE A 335 -4.04 11.69 -16.50
CA PHE A 335 -3.00 11.77 -17.51
C PHE A 335 -3.54 11.47 -18.92
N PHE A 336 -4.30 10.38 -19.09
CA PHE A 336 -4.86 9.97 -20.37
C PHE A 336 -5.97 10.91 -20.89
N THR A 337 -6.63 11.69 -20.05
CA THR A 337 -7.60 12.72 -20.48
C THR A 337 -6.93 14.02 -20.96
N GLY A 338 -5.60 14.15 -20.81
CA GLY A 338 -4.86 15.37 -21.16
C GLY A 338 -5.09 16.54 -20.20
N ILE A 339 -5.74 16.31 -19.07
CA ILE A 339 -5.86 17.29 -17.99
C ILE A 339 -4.51 17.43 -17.31
N ASP A 340 -4.15 18.66 -16.92
CA ASP A 340 -2.91 18.95 -16.21
C ASP A 340 -2.79 18.09 -14.95
N SER A 341 -1.65 17.43 -14.79
CA SER A 341 -1.37 16.52 -13.67
C SER A 341 -1.42 17.19 -12.28
N ASP A 342 -1.32 18.52 -12.20
CA ASP A 342 -1.44 19.27 -10.96
C ASP A 342 -2.85 19.16 -10.33
N TRP A 343 -3.88 18.95 -11.15
CA TRP A 343 -5.24 18.66 -10.67
C TRP A 343 -5.35 17.38 -9.86
N PHE A 344 -4.41 16.45 -10.05
CA PHE A 344 -4.36 15.24 -9.23
C PHE A 344 -4.21 15.55 -7.73
N ARG A 345 -3.44 16.56 -7.35
CA ARG A 345 -3.30 16.99 -5.95
C ARG A 345 -4.61 17.53 -5.37
N VAL A 346 -5.37 18.27 -6.17
CA VAL A 346 -6.71 18.73 -5.77
C VAL A 346 -7.64 17.55 -5.56
N PHE A 347 -7.62 16.60 -6.50
CA PHE A 347 -8.38 15.37 -6.40
C PHE A 347 -8.03 14.59 -5.13
N LEU A 348 -6.76 14.46 -4.79
CA LEU A 348 -6.30 13.82 -3.56
C LEU A 348 -6.90 14.46 -2.31
N GLY A 349 -6.83 15.78 -2.22
CA GLY A 349 -7.38 16.51 -1.09
C GLY A 349 -8.90 16.30 -0.94
N VAL A 350 -9.63 16.34 -2.05
CA VAL A 350 -11.07 16.09 -2.09
C VAL A 350 -11.40 14.65 -1.70
N MET A 351 -10.67 13.67 -2.25
CA MET A 351 -10.88 12.26 -1.91
C MET A 351 -10.59 11.95 -0.45
N LEU A 352 -9.52 12.54 0.12
CA LEU A 352 -9.23 12.42 1.55
C LEU A 352 -10.38 12.97 2.39
N LEU A 353 -10.87 14.18 2.06
CA LEU A 353 -11.95 14.81 2.80
C LEU A 353 -13.23 13.97 2.76
N ILE A 354 -13.61 13.49 1.57
CA ILE A 354 -14.77 12.61 1.39
C ILE A 354 -14.59 11.32 2.18
N ALA A 355 -13.43 10.68 2.10
CA ALA A 355 -13.13 9.43 2.80
C ALA A 355 -13.21 9.61 4.32
N VAL A 356 -12.68 10.71 4.88
CA VAL A 356 -12.73 11.01 6.32
C VAL A 356 -14.15 11.30 6.77
N LEU A 357 -14.91 12.09 6.00
CA LEU A 357 -16.32 12.39 6.32
C LEU A 357 -17.19 11.11 6.30
N PHE A 358 -16.99 10.27 5.28
CA PHE A 358 -17.69 9.00 5.16
C PHE A 358 -17.33 8.02 6.28
N ASN A 359 -16.05 7.94 6.62
CA ASN A 359 -15.54 7.15 7.74
C ASN A 359 -16.20 7.59 9.07
N ASN A 360 -16.26 8.91 9.32
CA ASN A 360 -16.91 9.45 10.52
C ASN A 360 -18.41 9.14 10.55
N PHE A 361 -19.09 9.22 9.40
CA PHE A 361 -20.50 8.87 9.29
C PHE A 361 -20.79 7.39 9.59
N ILE A 362 -19.97 6.47 9.04
CA ILE A 362 -20.06 5.04 9.34
C ILE A 362 -19.82 4.79 10.82
N ARG A 363 -18.79 5.38 11.41
CA ARG A 363 -18.46 5.24 12.82
C ARG A 363 -19.65 5.62 13.70
N GLN A 364 -20.28 6.77 13.46
CA GLN A 364 -21.45 7.23 14.23
C GLN A 364 -22.63 6.25 14.16
N ARG A 365 -22.82 5.57 13.01
CA ARG A 365 -23.87 4.58 12.86
C ARG A 365 -23.55 3.22 13.53
N VAL A 366 -22.29 2.84 13.52
CA VAL A 366 -21.86 1.52 14.06
C VAL A 366 -21.67 1.57 15.58
N THR A 367 -21.11 2.67 16.11
CA THR A 367 -20.84 2.79 17.56
C THR A 367 -22.01 3.37 18.37
N GLY A 368 -23.08 3.84 17.71
CA GLY A 368 -24.27 4.38 18.40
C GLY A 368 -23.97 5.62 19.26
N SER A 369 -22.79 6.21 19.18
CA SER A 369 -22.46 7.44 19.89
C SER A 369 -22.98 8.63 19.11
N ARG A 370 -24.01 9.29 19.66
CA ARG A 370 -24.43 10.63 19.26
C ARG A 370 -23.45 11.66 19.79
#